data_2ad37d38d3c761e2a61a849e49ae8101
#
_entry.id   2ad37d38d3c761e2a61a849e49ae8101
#
_cell.length_a   1.000
_cell.length_b   1.000
_cell.length_c   1.000
_cell.angle_alpha   90.00
_cell.angle_beta   90.00
_cell.angle_gamma   90.00
#
_symmetry.space_group_name_H-M   'P 1'
#
loop_
_entity.id
_entity.type
_entity.pdbx_description
1 polymer ?
#
loop_
_entity_poly.entity_id
_entity_poly.type
_entity_poly.pdbx_seq_one_letter_code
_entity_poly.pdbx_strand_id
1 'polypeptide(L)'
;SFRARSISRGVPTRLTENCMPTINQLVRKPRRPQPVKSKVKDLDACPQRRGVCLQVRTVTPKKPNSALRKVARVRLSNGKEITAYIGGEGHNLQEHSIVLVRGGRVRDLPGVRYHVVRGSLDCLGVDGRQQGRSKYGVKRGKK
;
A
#
# COMPACT_ATOMS: atom_id res chain seq x y z
N SER A 1 30.35 -15.11 43.85
CA SER A 1 28.98 -15.27 43.33
C SER A 1 28.32 -13.90 43.23
N PHE A 2 28.29 -13.32 42.02
CA PHE A 2 27.58 -12.08 41.77
C PHE A 2 26.16 -12.42 41.29
N ARG A 3 25.14 -12.17 42.13
CA ARG A 3 23.72 -12.24 41.76
C ARG A 3 23.37 -10.99 40.97
N ALA A 4 23.13 -11.15 39.66
CA ALA A 4 22.49 -10.14 38.84
C ALA A 4 21.03 -9.94 39.28
N ARG A 5 20.71 -8.75 39.81
CA ARG A 5 19.31 -8.32 40.03
C ARG A 5 18.68 -7.97 38.71
N SER A 6 17.72 -8.77 38.28
CA SER A 6 16.85 -8.44 37.16
C SER A 6 15.91 -7.30 37.56
N ILE A 7 16.16 -6.12 36.98
CA ILE A 7 15.21 -4.99 37.09
C ILE A 7 14.12 -5.23 36.07
N SER A 8 12.99 -5.76 36.51
CA SER A 8 11.75 -5.78 35.74
C SER A 8 11.24 -4.35 35.59
N ARG A 9 11.47 -3.74 34.42
CA ARG A 9 10.81 -2.49 34.08
C ARG A 9 9.33 -2.78 33.87
N GLY A 10 8.54 -2.57 34.91
CA GLY A 10 7.08 -2.59 34.81
C GLY A 10 6.61 -1.58 33.77
N VAL A 11 5.95 -2.06 32.75
CA VAL A 11 5.23 -1.21 31.79
C VAL A 11 4.14 -0.49 32.55
N PRO A 12 4.11 0.85 32.63
CA PRO A 12 3.02 1.55 33.28
C PRO A 12 1.74 1.30 32.51
N THR A 13 0.84 0.53 33.08
CA THR A 13 -0.54 0.40 32.60
C THR A 13 -1.18 1.77 32.73
N ARG A 14 -1.21 2.53 31.66
CA ARG A 14 -1.95 3.79 31.59
C ARG A 14 -3.44 3.45 31.61
N LEU A 15 -4.02 3.50 32.79
CA LEU A 15 -5.45 3.71 32.92
C LEU A 15 -5.76 5.03 32.21
N THR A 16 -6.47 4.96 31.12
CA THR A 16 -6.99 6.12 30.40
C THR A 16 -8.16 6.68 31.22
N GLU A 17 -7.85 7.39 32.29
CA GLU A 17 -8.81 8.33 32.85
C GLU A 17 -8.99 9.42 31.80
N ASN A 18 -10.21 9.54 31.28
CA ASN A 18 -10.65 10.67 30.45
C ASN A 18 -10.70 11.92 31.32
N CYS A 19 -9.56 12.34 31.83
CA CYS A 19 -9.43 13.57 32.57
C CYS A 19 -9.25 14.72 31.55
N MET A 20 -10.20 15.64 31.50
CA MET A 20 -10.08 16.84 30.70
C MET A 20 -8.99 17.72 31.33
N PRO A 21 -7.90 18.03 30.59
CA PRO A 21 -6.82 18.84 31.13
C PRO A 21 -7.29 20.28 31.34
N THR A 22 -6.78 20.91 32.39
CA THR A 22 -7.02 22.34 32.65
C THR A 22 -6.28 23.21 31.65
N ILE A 23 -6.70 24.48 31.52
CA ILE A 23 -6.05 25.45 30.61
C ILE A 23 -4.56 25.61 30.96
N ASN A 24 -4.21 25.68 32.22
CA ASN A 24 -2.81 25.79 32.67
C ASN A 24 -1.98 24.55 32.29
N GLN A 25 -2.55 23.36 32.33
CA GLN A 25 -1.87 22.15 31.90
C GLN A 25 -1.63 22.16 30.38
N LEU A 26 -2.57 22.67 29.57
CA LEU A 26 -2.43 22.77 28.12
C LEU A 26 -1.42 23.86 27.70
N VAL A 27 -1.29 24.95 28.45
CA VAL A 27 -0.25 25.97 28.23
C VAL A 27 1.15 25.39 28.46
N ARG A 28 1.33 24.57 29.49
CA ARG A 28 2.63 23.94 29.80
C ARG A 28 2.96 22.79 28.86
N LYS A 29 1.97 21.97 28.50
CA LYS A 29 2.10 20.78 27.65
C LYS A 29 1.03 20.82 26.57
N PRO A 30 1.28 21.41 25.41
CA PRO A 30 0.30 21.43 24.32
C PRO A 30 -0.05 20.02 23.88
N ARG A 31 -1.28 19.85 23.39
CA ARG A 31 -1.73 18.57 22.83
C ARG A 31 -0.85 18.18 21.65
N ARG A 32 -0.35 16.95 21.69
CA ARG A 32 0.40 16.37 20.57
C ARG A 32 -0.56 15.54 19.71
N PRO A 33 -0.58 15.76 18.39
CA PRO A 33 -1.35 14.89 17.51
C PRO A 33 -0.83 13.46 17.61
N GLN A 34 -1.75 12.49 17.58
CA GLN A 34 -1.35 11.10 17.58
C GLN A 34 -0.64 10.75 16.27
N PRO A 35 0.44 9.97 16.30
CA PRO A 35 1.11 9.55 15.07
C PRO A 35 0.18 8.67 14.23
N VAL A 36 -0.01 9.04 12.97
CA VAL A 36 -0.82 8.28 12.02
C VAL A 36 0.02 7.13 11.47
N LYS A 37 -0.49 5.90 11.61
CA LYS A 37 0.17 4.73 11.04
C LYS A 37 0.04 4.72 9.51
N SER A 38 1.12 4.41 8.81
CA SER A 38 1.08 4.25 7.35
C SER A 38 0.14 3.11 6.94
N LYS A 39 -0.67 3.34 5.90
CA LYS A 39 -1.53 2.32 5.29
C LYS A 39 -0.77 1.44 4.28
N VAL A 40 0.41 1.86 3.88
CA VAL A 40 1.27 1.20 2.87
C VAL A 40 2.60 0.76 3.49
N LYS A 41 2.53 -0.02 4.54
CA LYS A 41 3.70 -0.46 5.32
C LYS A 41 4.76 -1.21 4.51
N ASP A 42 4.33 -1.93 3.47
CA ASP A 42 5.23 -2.80 2.70
C ASP A 42 6.12 -2.03 1.72
N LEU A 43 5.82 -0.75 1.47
CA LEU A 43 6.67 0.13 0.66
C LEU A 43 7.84 0.75 1.46
N ASP A 44 7.89 0.59 2.79
CA ASP A 44 8.95 1.12 3.67
C ASP A 44 9.26 2.60 3.42
N ALA A 45 8.23 3.45 3.47
CA ALA A 45 8.29 4.90 3.24
C ALA A 45 8.81 5.34 1.85
N CYS A 46 8.77 4.45 0.87
CA CYS A 46 9.07 4.78 -0.52
C CYS A 46 7.77 5.11 -1.29
N PRO A 47 7.79 6.06 -2.25
CA PRO A 47 6.60 6.36 -3.05
C PRO A 47 6.21 5.21 -3.99
N GLN A 48 7.20 4.53 -4.58
CA GLN A 48 7.03 3.32 -5.38
C GLN A 48 8.15 2.34 -5.08
N ARG A 49 7.92 1.06 -5.37
CA ARG A 49 8.93 0.04 -5.22
C ARG A 49 8.83 -0.99 -6.35
N ARG A 50 9.98 -1.44 -6.82
CA ARG A 50 10.08 -2.49 -7.83
C ARG A 50 9.79 -3.86 -7.19
N GLY A 51 9.13 -4.71 -7.97
CA GLY A 51 8.90 -6.09 -7.59
C GLY A 51 8.81 -7.01 -8.79
N VAL A 52 8.75 -8.31 -8.52
CA VAL A 52 8.61 -9.37 -9.50
C VAL A 52 7.25 -10.04 -9.30
N CYS A 53 6.49 -10.23 -10.40
CA CYS A 53 5.23 -10.95 -10.35
C CYS A 53 5.45 -12.43 -10.06
N LEU A 54 4.84 -12.93 -9.00
CA LEU A 54 4.84 -14.36 -8.67
C LEU A 54 3.67 -15.07 -9.33
N GLN A 55 2.51 -14.43 -9.37
CA GLN A 55 1.29 -14.97 -9.94
C GLN A 55 0.38 -13.84 -10.40
N VAL A 56 -0.23 -14.01 -11.56
CA VAL A 56 -1.27 -13.12 -12.08
C VAL A 56 -2.60 -13.88 -12.13
N ARG A 57 -3.64 -13.32 -11.54
CA ARG A 57 -4.94 -13.97 -11.45
C ARG A 57 -6.08 -12.96 -11.53
N THR A 58 -7.31 -13.46 -11.66
CA THR A 58 -8.54 -12.68 -11.55
C THR A 58 -9.19 -12.94 -10.20
N VAL A 59 -9.81 -11.92 -9.64
CA VAL A 59 -10.52 -11.98 -8.36
C VAL A 59 -11.89 -11.33 -8.51
N THR A 60 -12.89 -11.94 -7.90
CA THR A 60 -14.25 -11.38 -7.82
C THR A 60 -14.29 -10.29 -6.74
N PRO A 61 -14.88 -9.11 -7.02
CA PRO A 61 -15.06 -8.09 -6.02
C PRO A 61 -16.10 -8.49 -4.97
N LYS A 62 -16.10 -7.82 -3.84
CA LYS A 62 -17.13 -7.99 -2.81
C LYS A 62 -18.48 -7.42 -3.27
N LYS A 63 -19.56 -7.91 -2.68
CA LYS A 63 -20.90 -7.39 -2.92
C LYS A 63 -20.97 -5.86 -2.64
N PRO A 64 -21.74 -5.07 -3.39
CA PRO A 64 -22.71 -5.43 -4.44
C PRO A 64 -22.12 -5.53 -5.86
N ASN A 65 -20.80 -5.41 -6.03
CA ASN A 65 -20.18 -5.40 -7.35
C ASN A 65 -19.91 -6.81 -7.85
N SER A 66 -19.89 -6.96 -9.19
CA SER A 66 -19.56 -8.21 -9.87
C SER A 66 -18.68 -7.91 -11.09
N ALA A 67 -17.54 -8.52 -11.16
CA ALA A 67 -16.59 -8.44 -12.28
C ALA A 67 -15.46 -9.44 -12.08
N LEU A 68 -14.56 -9.54 -13.06
CA LEU A 68 -13.29 -10.25 -12.94
C LEU A 68 -12.16 -9.23 -12.85
N ARG A 69 -11.76 -8.87 -11.64
CA ARG A 69 -10.68 -7.90 -11.39
C ARG A 69 -9.32 -8.58 -11.52
N LYS A 70 -8.41 -7.94 -12.25
CA LYS A 70 -7.06 -8.46 -12.48
C LYS A 70 -6.14 -8.01 -11.36
N VAL A 71 -5.51 -8.97 -10.71
CA VAL A 71 -4.56 -8.74 -9.62
C VAL A 71 -3.30 -9.55 -9.83
N ALA A 72 -2.19 -9.05 -9.34
CA ALA A 72 -0.91 -9.74 -9.34
C ALA A 72 -0.39 -9.89 -7.91
N ARG A 73 0.11 -11.06 -7.58
CA ARG A 73 0.92 -11.28 -6.39
C ARG A 73 2.35 -10.93 -6.74
N VAL A 74 2.92 -9.97 -6.04
CA VAL A 74 4.22 -9.38 -6.34
C VAL A 74 5.14 -9.50 -5.13
N ARG A 75 6.36 -9.98 -5.36
CA ARG A 75 7.44 -9.92 -4.38
C ARG A 75 8.23 -8.63 -4.61
N LEU A 76 8.23 -7.75 -3.63
CA LEU A 76 8.97 -6.51 -3.67
C LEU A 76 10.47 -6.73 -3.46
N SER A 77 11.27 -5.73 -3.82
CA SER A 77 12.74 -5.75 -3.63
C SER A 77 13.18 -5.88 -2.17
N ASN A 78 12.32 -5.54 -1.21
CA ASN A 78 12.57 -5.72 0.23
C ASN A 78 12.19 -7.13 0.75
N GLY A 79 11.79 -8.05 -0.11
CA GLY A 79 11.42 -9.43 0.24
C GLY A 79 9.96 -9.62 0.66
N LYS A 80 9.18 -8.57 0.84
CA LYS A 80 7.76 -8.66 1.20
C LYS A 80 6.91 -9.02 0.00
N GLU A 81 5.87 -9.83 0.23
CA GLU A 81 4.90 -10.22 -0.79
C GLU A 81 3.59 -9.45 -0.60
N ILE A 82 3.10 -8.88 -1.68
CA ILE A 82 1.88 -8.08 -1.70
C ILE A 82 0.97 -8.49 -2.84
N THR A 83 -0.32 -8.14 -2.72
CA THR A 83 -1.27 -8.23 -3.82
C THR A 83 -1.52 -6.83 -4.37
N ALA A 84 -1.25 -6.63 -5.65
CA ALA A 84 -1.41 -5.36 -6.34
C ALA A 84 -2.48 -5.46 -7.43
N TYR A 85 -3.26 -4.40 -7.60
CA TYR A 85 -4.27 -4.30 -8.63
C TYR A 85 -3.67 -3.83 -9.95
N ILE A 86 -4.08 -4.46 -11.04
CA ILE A 86 -3.70 -4.07 -12.39
C ILE A 86 -4.83 -3.26 -13.00
N GLY A 87 -4.64 -1.93 -13.13
CA GLY A 87 -5.63 -1.02 -13.69
C GLY A 87 -5.69 -1.06 -15.23
N GLY A 88 -6.81 -0.58 -15.79
CA GLY A 88 -7.03 -0.47 -17.22
C GLY A 88 -7.58 -1.74 -17.87
N GLU A 89 -7.81 -1.67 -19.16
CA GLU A 89 -8.31 -2.79 -19.97
C GLU A 89 -7.15 -3.59 -20.55
N GLY A 90 -7.09 -4.87 -20.22
CA GLY A 90 -6.05 -5.77 -20.67
C GLY A 90 -4.66 -5.48 -20.06
N HIS A 91 -3.81 -6.46 -20.05
CA HIS A 91 -2.43 -6.36 -19.60
C HIS A 91 -1.57 -7.43 -20.26
N ASN A 92 -0.25 -7.22 -20.22
CA ASN A 92 0.75 -8.16 -20.76
C ASN A 92 1.58 -8.84 -19.65
N LEU A 93 1.15 -8.71 -18.37
CA LEU A 93 1.90 -9.24 -17.26
C LEU A 93 1.78 -10.76 -17.18
N GLN A 94 2.90 -11.39 -16.91
CA GLN A 94 3.05 -12.84 -16.73
C GLN A 94 3.84 -13.10 -15.45
N GLU A 95 4.00 -14.38 -15.08
CA GLU A 95 4.97 -14.77 -14.06
C GLU A 95 6.36 -14.24 -14.41
N HIS A 96 7.10 -13.83 -13.37
CA HIS A 96 8.46 -13.24 -13.48
C HIS A 96 8.55 -11.88 -14.17
N SER A 97 7.44 -11.24 -14.53
CA SER A 97 7.47 -9.87 -15.03
C SER A 97 7.90 -8.90 -13.93
N ILE A 98 8.76 -7.96 -14.27
CA ILE A 98 9.20 -6.91 -13.35
C ILE A 98 8.21 -5.75 -13.43
N VAL A 99 7.70 -5.32 -12.28
CA VAL A 99 6.70 -4.26 -12.18
C VAL A 99 7.09 -3.21 -11.16
N LEU A 100 6.55 -2.01 -11.34
CA LEU A 100 6.63 -0.93 -10.37
C LEU A 100 5.30 -0.87 -9.62
N VAL A 101 5.35 -0.90 -8.29
CA VAL A 101 4.19 -0.89 -7.42
C VAL A 101 4.11 0.42 -6.65
N ARG A 102 2.93 1.00 -6.58
CA ARG A 102 2.60 2.17 -5.75
C ARG A 102 1.53 1.85 -4.72
N GLY A 103 1.40 2.69 -3.73
CA GLY A 103 0.29 2.64 -2.78
C GLY A 103 -1.03 3.05 -3.41
N GLY A 104 -2.10 2.64 -2.79
CA GLY A 104 -3.47 2.94 -3.18
C GLY A 104 -4.37 1.72 -2.98
N ARG A 105 -5.39 1.87 -2.12
CA ARG A 105 -6.32 0.79 -1.82
C ARG A 105 -7.40 0.70 -2.90
N VAL A 106 -7.78 -0.52 -3.25
CA VAL A 106 -8.96 -0.82 -4.06
C VAL A 106 -10.11 -1.14 -3.11
N ARG A 107 -11.16 -0.33 -3.15
CA ARG A 107 -12.31 -0.48 -2.24
C ARG A 107 -13.08 -1.77 -2.49
N ASP A 108 -13.21 -2.19 -3.75
CA ASP A 108 -13.98 -3.38 -4.15
C ASP A 108 -13.29 -4.70 -3.78
N LEU A 109 -11.99 -4.70 -3.62
CA LEU A 109 -11.20 -5.90 -3.39
C LEU A 109 -10.68 -5.94 -1.96
N PRO A 110 -11.00 -6.98 -1.18
CA PRO A 110 -10.46 -7.12 0.17
C PRO A 110 -8.95 -7.42 0.12
N GLY A 111 -8.17 -6.72 0.97
CA GLY A 111 -6.74 -6.96 1.12
C GLY A 111 -5.85 -6.41 0.00
N VAL A 112 -6.40 -5.75 -1.02
CA VAL A 112 -5.62 -5.10 -2.10
C VAL A 112 -5.39 -3.65 -1.76
N ARG A 113 -4.14 -3.30 -1.39
CA ARG A 113 -3.74 -1.96 -0.94
C ARG A 113 -2.75 -1.28 -1.88
N TYR A 114 -2.41 -1.92 -2.98
CA TYR A 114 -1.37 -1.47 -3.90
C TYR A 114 -1.86 -1.55 -5.34
N HIS A 115 -1.25 -0.73 -6.19
CA HIS A 115 -1.50 -0.73 -7.62
C HIS A 115 -0.21 -0.96 -8.38
N VAL A 116 -0.30 -1.64 -9.51
CA VAL A 116 0.78 -1.70 -10.51
C VAL A 116 0.75 -0.44 -11.35
N VAL A 117 1.89 0.21 -11.51
CA VAL A 117 2.02 1.39 -12.39
C VAL A 117 2.10 0.95 -13.84
N ARG A 118 1.12 1.38 -14.64
CA ARG A 118 1.09 1.07 -16.09
C ARG A 118 2.11 1.92 -16.86
N GLY A 119 2.70 1.32 -17.89
CA GLY A 119 3.69 1.99 -18.73
C GLY A 119 5.10 2.05 -18.14
N SER A 120 5.36 1.34 -17.05
CA SER A 120 6.66 1.28 -16.39
C SER A 120 7.20 -0.15 -16.38
N LEU A 121 8.52 -0.29 -16.56
CA LEU A 121 9.18 -1.60 -16.60
C LEU A 121 8.50 -2.54 -17.61
N ASP A 122 8.14 -3.76 -17.19
CA ASP A 122 7.53 -4.76 -18.08
C ASP A 122 6.00 -4.57 -18.28
N CYS A 123 5.39 -3.63 -17.59
CA CYS A 123 3.95 -3.35 -17.70
C CYS A 123 3.72 -2.30 -18.80
N LEU A 124 3.14 -2.70 -19.92
CA LEU A 124 2.78 -1.80 -21.01
C LEU A 124 1.58 -0.90 -20.62
N GLY A 125 1.48 0.26 -21.27
CA GLY A 125 0.31 1.12 -21.17
C GLY A 125 -0.94 0.50 -21.80
N VAL A 126 -2.09 1.10 -21.55
CA VAL A 126 -3.36 0.66 -22.15
C VAL A 126 -3.45 1.12 -23.59
N ASP A 127 -3.72 0.20 -24.52
CA ASP A 127 -3.86 0.53 -25.94
C ASP A 127 -5.10 1.35 -26.23
N GLY A 128 -4.98 2.29 -27.18
CA GLY A 128 -6.12 3.05 -27.72
C GLY A 128 -6.78 4.03 -26.75
N ARG A 129 -6.22 4.24 -25.57
CA ARG A 129 -6.80 5.12 -24.58
C ARG A 129 -6.49 6.59 -24.88
N GLN A 130 -7.52 7.45 -24.90
CA GLN A 130 -7.37 8.87 -25.19
C GLN A 130 -7.57 9.77 -23.96
N GLN A 131 -8.39 9.36 -23.02
CA GLN A 131 -8.65 10.11 -21.78
C GLN A 131 -7.85 9.55 -20.60
N GLY A 132 -7.33 10.42 -19.75
CA GLY A 132 -6.56 10.01 -18.57
C GLY A 132 -5.30 9.22 -18.91
N ARG A 133 -4.64 9.53 -19.99
CA ARG A 133 -3.49 8.78 -20.54
C ARG A 133 -2.35 8.62 -19.55
N SER A 134 -2.02 9.64 -18.80
CA SER A 134 -0.93 9.60 -17.81
C SER A 134 -1.18 8.59 -16.69
N LYS A 135 -2.44 8.35 -16.33
CA LYS A 135 -2.80 7.34 -15.33
C LYS A 135 -2.61 5.89 -15.81
N TYR A 136 -2.62 5.68 -17.11
CA TYR A 136 -2.55 4.35 -17.74
C TYR A 136 -1.33 4.16 -18.64
N GLY A 137 -0.35 5.04 -18.53
CA GLY A 137 0.93 4.90 -19.22
C GLY A 137 0.85 5.03 -20.75
N VAL A 138 -0.11 5.78 -21.28
CA VAL A 138 -0.32 5.95 -22.73
C VAL A 138 0.37 7.22 -23.22
N LYS A 139 1.17 7.10 -24.27
CA LYS A 139 1.83 8.22 -24.93
C LYS A 139 0.83 8.99 -25.81
N ARG A 140 1.11 10.29 -26.03
CA ARG A 140 0.33 11.10 -26.95
C ARG A 140 0.50 10.57 -28.38
N GLY A 141 -0.60 10.32 -29.08
CA GLY A 141 -0.58 9.97 -30.49
C GLY A 141 0.10 11.06 -31.32
N LYS A 142 0.94 10.67 -32.26
CA LYS A 142 1.44 11.59 -33.28
C LYS A 142 0.25 12.03 -34.13
N LYS A 143 0.07 13.35 -34.31
CA LYS A 143 -0.81 13.90 -35.33
C LYS A 143 -0.22 13.68 -36.68
#